data_92f3a012bcf42c8fea5f789d9d36debc
#
_entry.id   92f3a012bcf42c8fea5f789d9d36debc
#
_cell.length_a   1.000
_cell.length_b   1.000
_cell.length_c   1.000
_cell.angle_alpha   90.00
_cell.angle_beta   90.00
_cell.angle_gamma   90.00
#
_symmetry.space_group_name_H-M   'P 1'
#
loop_
_entity.id
_entity.type
_entity.pdbx_description
1 polymer ?
#
loop_
_entity_poly.entity_id
_entity_poly.type
_entity_poly.pdbx_seq_one_letter_code
_entity_poly.pdbx_strand_id
1 'polypeptide(L)'
;MSRSICSRCLSQQIPSPRLFPIPFAQAAAFSTTPSHSAAAKKKVVTKPGARQGTTLRLSKNKREAGGRPPAPGERKASRKKISLGNPNALEVQGLQDLTTDYASSAKLAEVEGRVLGLQEQSVEALKALEAFKHTQGWRYFRKPATLVRRETVDLAKAMEEAEESAEGAKRWVLCGEQGSGKSVLQLQAMVLAQQRGWVVVHLPDAQDIAIGHSSYVPSGDGKTYIQPHYTAALLSRIAAANQEVLSKLELSQTHDLPIPVQSNISLSRFAELGARDPEIAWPIYRALMSELTTPSATRPPLLFTMDAIDHIMRPSGYLDGDAKPLHSHDLAIVSHYLSFLNGSSPLPNGGMISASTTASNRPKSPTLSHVLATHTKPQQWDPHHGYTTSQTSTWDPYAPFDQRVADSLAGVEVKEIKGLSKEEAKGVMEFYALSGMLRGEVTERLVGEKWTLSGGGVFGELERGSVGMRV
;
A
#
# COMPACT_ATOMS: atom_id res chain seq x y z
N MET A 1 -42.02 -29.37 50.40
CA MET A 1 -41.01 -29.13 51.43
C MET A 1 -40.25 -27.86 51.03
N SER A 2 -40.62 -26.80 51.73
CA SER A 2 -40.06 -25.48 51.56
C SER A 2 -38.71 -25.37 52.27
N ARG A 3 -37.74 -24.75 51.63
CA ARG A 3 -36.57 -24.20 52.35
C ARG A 3 -36.38 -22.77 51.95
N SER A 4 -36.66 -21.91 52.88
CA SER A 4 -36.45 -20.50 52.95
C SER A 4 -34.93 -20.22 52.90
N ILE A 5 -34.54 -19.23 52.11
CA ILE A 5 -33.20 -18.64 52.11
C ILE A 5 -33.25 -17.30 52.81
N CYS A 6 -32.44 -17.22 53.86
CA CYS A 6 -32.30 -16.09 54.75
C CYS A 6 -31.65 -14.88 54.08
N SER A 7 -32.33 -13.74 54.14
CA SER A 7 -31.78 -12.44 53.84
C SER A 7 -31.02 -11.90 55.05
N ARG A 8 -29.71 -11.90 55.05
CA ARG A 8 -28.93 -11.10 56.01
C ARG A 8 -27.59 -10.67 55.45
N CYS A 9 -27.42 -9.37 55.49
CA CYS A 9 -26.19 -8.61 55.62
C CYS A 9 -25.18 -8.62 54.46
N LEU A 10 -25.06 -7.45 53.82
CA LEU A 10 -23.84 -6.67 54.07
C LEU A 10 -24.01 -5.27 53.44
N SER A 11 -24.42 -4.32 54.32
CA SER A 11 -24.19 -2.91 54.08
C SER A 11 -22.71 -2.60 54.28
N GLN A 12 -21.93 -2.52 53.21
CA GLN A 12 -20.63 -1.87 53.26
C GLN A 12 -20.80 -0.39 52.88
N GLN A 13 -20.58 0.44 53.88
CA GLN A 13 -20.51 1.88 53.77
C GLN A 13 -19.29 2.25 52.91
N ILE A 14 -19.57 2.99 51.83
CA ILE A 14 -18.56 3.65 51.02
C ILE A 14 -18.19 4.95 51.78
N PRO A 15 -16.91 5.17 52.14
CA PRO A 15 -16.54 6.44 52.75
C PRO A 15 -16.51 7.53 51.67
N SER A 16 -17.24 8.62 51.94
CA SER A 16 -17.24 9.85 51.16
C SER A 16 -15.84 10.47 51.07
N PRO A 17 -15.38 10.96 49.89
CA PRO A 17 -14.11 11.65 49.76
C PRO A 17 -14.17 13.00 50.50
N ARG A 18 -13.25 13.21 51.40
CA ARG A 18 -13.02 14.50 52.05
C ARG A 18 -12.54 15.52 51.00
N LEU A 19 -13.30 16.58 50.85
CA LEU A 19 -12.87 17.79 50.14
C LEU A 19 -11.76 18.48 50.92
N PHE A 20 -10.55 18.50 50.36
CA PHE A 20 -9.50 19.40 50.82
C PHE A 20 -9.72 20.81 50.25
N PRO A 21 -9.58 21.88 51.04
CA PRO A 21 -9.70 23.22 50.51
C PRO A 21 -8.52 23.55 49.60
N ILE A 22 -8.82 23.99 48.39
CA ILE A 22 -7.82 24.50 47.45
C ILE A 22 -7.37 25.89 47.95
N PRO A 23 -6.06 26.15 48.11
CA PRO A 23 -5.62 27.48 48.44
C PRO A 23 -5.81 28.42 47.26
N PHE A 24 -6.40 29.56 47.47
CA PHE A 24 -6.55 30.63 46.49
C PHE A 24 -5.19 31.04 45.94
N ALA A 25 -5.00 30.88 44.64
CA ALA A 25 -3.87 31.42 43.93
C ALA A 25 -3.99 32.94 43.89
N GLN A 26 -3.05 33.63 44.49
CA GLN A 26 -2.90 35.08 44.39
C GLN A 26 -2.66 35.47 42.93
N ALA A 27 -3.48 36.32 42.38
CA ALA A 27 -3.29 36.92 41.08
C ALA A 27 -2.01 37.78 41.10
N ALA A 28 -1.03 37.37 40.27
CA ALA A 28 0.14 38.18 40.03
C ALA A 28 -0.23 39.42 39.24
N ALA A 29 -0.02 40.58 39.80
CA ALA A 29 -0.20 41.86 39.11
C ALA A 29 0.84 42.02 38.00
N PHE A 30 0.38 42.29 36.79
CA PHE A 30 1.24 42.63 35.67
C PHE A 30 1.87 44.02 35.92
N SER A 31 3.16 44.05 36.14
CA SER A 31 3.96 45.28 36.14
C SER A 31 4.31 45.67 34.72
N THR A 32 3.72 46.74 34.23
CA THR A 32 4.09 47.37 32.95
C THR A 32 5.25 48.32 33.19
N THR A 33 6.48 47.85 33.11
CA THR A 33 7.65 48.71 32.96
C THR A 33 8.03 48.82 31.48
N PRO A 34 8.15 50.02 30.92
CA PRO A 34 8.62 50.19 29.57
C PRO A 34 10.11 49.85 29.51
N SER A 35 10.45 48.79 28.79
CA SER A 35 11.85 48.48 28.50
C SER A 35 12.39 49.39 27.42
N HIS A 36 13.26 50.33 27.81
CA HIS A 36 14.11 51.02 26.86
C HIS A 36 15.05 50.02 26.20
N SER A 37 14.84 49.72 24.94
CA SER A 37 15.76 48.94 24.13
C SER A 37 16.97 49.78 23.76
N ALA A 38 18.03 49.69 24.54
CA ALA A 38 19.35 50.16 24.12
C ALA A 38 19.87 49.23 23.03
N ALA A 39 20.11 49.77 21.83
CA ALA A 39 20.70 49.07 20.73
C ALA A 39 22.09 48.53 21.10
N ALA A 40 22.21 47.23 21.35
CA ALA A 40 23.49 46.58 21.62
C ALA A 40 24.31 46.59 20.32
N LYS A 41 25.42 47.35 20.33
CA LYS A 41 26.45 47.31 19.27
C LYS A 41 26.97 45.86 19.15
N LYS A 42 26.78 45.23 18.02
CA LYS A 42 27.39 43.92 17.71
C LYS A 42 28.91 44.01 17.83
N LYS A 43 29.49 43.39 18.84
CA LYS A 43 30.92 43.15 18.90
C LYS A 43 31.28 42.20 17.76
N VAL A 44 32.08 42.66 16.83
CA VAL A 44 32.70 41.80 15.80
C VAL A 44 33.71 40.95 16.55
N VAL A 45 33.37 39.71 16.79
CA VAL A 45 34.30 38.70 17.33
C VAL A 45 35.18 38.26 16.18
N THR A 46 36.38 38.82 16.09
CA THR A 46 37.44 38.29 15.22
C THR A 46 37.81 36.91 15.75
N LYS A 47 37.57 35.88 14.95
CA LYS A 47 37.99 34.52 15.28
C LYS A 47 39.52 34.47 15.38
N PRO A 48 40.09 33.97 16.48
CA PRO A 48 41.53 33.78 16.57
C PRO A 48 41.95 32.72 15.51
N GLY A 49 43.01 33.00 14.78
CA GLY A 49 43.58 32.09 13.81
C GLY A 49 43.88 30.72 14.41
N ALA A 50 43.71 29.67 13.62
CA ALA A 50 43.96 28.29 14.03
C ALA A 50 45.40 28.14 14.56
N ARG A 51 45.56 27.68 15.80
CA ARG A 51 46.86 27.30 16.36
C ARG A 51 47.32 26.00 15.64
N GLN A 52 48.58 26.01 15.17
CA GLN A 52 49.22 24.80 14.64
C GLN A 52 49.15 23.69 15.71
N GLY A 53 48.60 22.52 15.34
CA GLY A 53 48.55 21.35 16.20
C GLY A 53 47.16 20.93 16.73
N THR A 54 46.10 21.63 16.40
CA THR A 54 44.73 21.18 16.73
C THR A 54 44.12 20.36 15.59
N THR A 55 43.85 19.09 15.85
CA THR A 55 43.07 18.23 14.98
C THR A 55 41.77 18.95 14.55
N LEU A 56 41.53 19.00 13.23
CA LEU A 56 40.28 19.50 12.64
C LEU A 56 39.11 18.79 13.30
N ARG A 57 38.40 19.46 14.18
CA ARG A 57 37.08 19.00 14.59
C ARG A 57 36.18 19.17 13.39
N LEU A 58 35.89 18.05 12.71
CA LEU A 58 34.77 17.97 11.78
C LEU A 58 33.55 18.56 12.46
N SER A 59 33.03 19.66 11.91
CA SER A 59 31.78 20.24 12.40
C SER A 59 30.75 19.13 12.34
N LYS A 60 30.23 18.70 13.51
CA LYS A 60 29.06 17.87 13.55
C LYS A 60 28.00 18.59 12.71
N ASN A 61 27.58 17.97 11.63
CA ASN A 61 26.47 18.45 10.82
C ASN A 61 25.41 18.92 11.82
N LYS A 62 25.10 20.23 11.80
CA LYS A 62 23.93 20.73 12.51
C LYS A 62 22.77 19.85 12.06
N ARG A 63 22.26 19.04 12.98
CA ARG A 63 20.94 18.43 12.76
C ARG A 63 20.05 19.60 12.38
N GLU A 64 19.54 19.60 11.16
CA GLU A 64 18.48 20.52 10.77
C GLU A 64 17.43 20.40 11.87
N ALA A 65 17.16 21.52 12.53
CA ALA A 65 16.14 21.57 13.56
C ALA A 65 14.87 21.05 12.90
N GLY A 66 14.42 19.89 13.33
CA GLY A 66 13.23 19.25 12.77
C GLY A 66 12.12 20.30 12.78
N GLY A 67 11.52 20.53 11.60
CA GLY A 67 10.44 21.48 11.46
C GLY A 67 9.39 21.22 12.53
N ARG A 68 8.64 22.25 12.93
CA ARG A 68 7.53 22.16 13.88
C ARG A 68 6.76 20.86 13.65
N PRO A 69 6.53 20.02 14.68
CA PRO A 69 5.72 18.82 14.50
C PRO A 69 4.37 19.21 13.88
N PRO A 70 3.89 18.45 12.90
CA PRO A 70 2.65 18.77 12.22
C PRO A 70 1.52 18.86 13.24
N ALA A 71 0.62 19.85 13.07
CA ALA A 71 -0.55 20.01 13.93
C ALA A 71 -1.43 18.75 13.89
N PRO A 72 -2.21 18.48 14.96
CA PRO A 72 -3.17 17.38 14.94
C PRO A 72 -4.08 17.50 13.69
N GLY A 73 -4.05 16.54 12.79
CA GLY A 73 -4.71 16.56 11.47
C GLY A 73 -3.78 16.88 10.29
N GLU A 74 -2.65 17.52 10.50
CA GLU A 74 -1.62 17.81 9.51
C GLU A 74 -0.55 16.70 9.41
N ARG A 75 -0.95 15.45 9.41
CA ARG A 75 0.00 14.37 9.14
C ARG A 75 0.34 14.37 7.66
N LYS A 76 1.32 15.18 7.30
CA LYS A 76 2.05 14.92 6.04
C LYS A 76 2.62 13.51 6.20
N ALA A 77 2.15 12.59 5.41
CA ALA A 77 2.78 11.29 5.22
C ALA A 77 4.13 11.55 4.51
N SER A 78 5.11 12.09 5.25
CA SER A 78 6.47 12.13 4.76
C SER A 78 6.95 10.69 4.72
N ARG A 79 6.75 10.02 3.58
CA ARG A 79 7.28 8.69 3.35
C ARG A 79 8.78 8.77 3.51
N LYS A 80 9.32 8.10 4.52
CA LYS A 80 10.77 8.02 4.71
C LYS A 80 11.36 7.39 3.47
N LYS A 81 12.49 7.93 2.98
CA LYS A 81 13.22 7.35 1.85
C LYS A 81 13.52 5.88 2.15
N ILE A 82 13.02 4.98 1.30
CA ILE A 82 13.20 3.54 1.45
C ILE A 82 14.58 3.17 0.91
N SER A 83 15.37 2.48 1.73
CA SER A 83 16.63 1.89 1.27
C SER A 83 16.33 0.55 0.61
N LEU A 84 16.74 0.39 -0.63
CA LEU A 84 16.55 -0.83 -1.44
C LEU A 84 17.80 -1.68 -1.56
N GLY A 85 18.89 -1.32 -0.89
CA GLY A 85 20.11 -2.09 -0.94
C GLY A 85 21.00 -1.80 0.25
N ASN A 86 21.83 -2.78 0.59
CA ASN A 86 22.85 -2.70 1.61
C ASN A 86 24.22 -2.98 0.98
N PRO A 87 25.10 -1.98 0.87
CA PRO A 87 26.44 -2.18 0.29
C PRO A 87 27.30 -3.14 1.12
N ASN A 88 26.97 -3.38 2.38
CA ASN A 88 27.70 -4.29 3.28
C ASN A 88 27.23 -5.76 3.18
N ALA A 89 26.08 -6.02 2.53
CA ALA A 89 25.64 -7.38 2.28
C ALA A 89 26.46 -8.02 1.16
N LEU A 90 26.65 -9.33 1.26
CA LEU A 90 27.36 -10.07 0.21
C LEU A 90 26.51 -10.09 -1.06
N GLU A 91 27.19 -10.03 -2.21
CA GLU A 91 26.54 -10.22 -3.49
C GLU A 91 26.35 -11.72 -3.73
N VAL A 92 25.11 -12.12 -3.99
CA VAL A 92 24.77 -13.50 -4.26
C VAL A 92 25.21 -13.86 -5.66
N GLN A 93 26.25 -14.71 -5.77
CA GLN A 93 26.78 -15.16 -7.04
C GLN A 93 25.76 -16.05 -7.75
N GLY A 94 25.54 -15.80 -9.05
CA GLY A 94 24.60 -16.57 -9.87
C GLY A 94 23.12 -16.28 -9.62
N LEU A 95 22.80 -15.20 -8.88
CA LEU A 95 21.41 -14.77 -8.72
C LEU A 95 20.84 -14.37 -10.08
N GLN A 96 19.87 -15.14 -10.56
CA GLN A 96 19.16 -14.82 -11.80
C GLN A 96 18.17 -13.68 -11.55
N ASP A 97 18.04 -12.80 -12.54
CA ASP A 97 17.08 -11.71 -12.48
C ASP A 97 15.75 -12.14 -13.11
N LEU A 98 14.67 -11.59 -12.58
CA LEU A 98 13.34 -11.71 -13.16
C LEU A 98 13.29 -10.87 -14.45
N THR A 99 13.52 -11.54 -15.57
CA THR A 99 13.60 -10.96 -16.93
C THR A 99 12.33 -11.27 -17.71
N THR A 100 12.22 -10.73 -18.92
CA THR A 100 11.15 -11.05 -19.87
C THR A 100 11.02 -12.54 -20.16
N ASP A 101 12.13 -13.31 -20.02
CA ASP A 101 12.10 -14.77 -20.20
C ASP A 101 11.22 -15.45 -19.13
N TYR A 102 11.16 -14.87 -17.93
CA TYR A 102 10.31 -15.35 -16.83
C TYR A 102 8.92 -14.71 -16.82
N ALA A 103 8.54 -13.96 -17.84
CA ALA A 103 7.18 -13.45 -17.96
C ALA A 103 6.13 -14.54 -18.18
N SER A 104 6.54 -15.73 -18.64
CA SER A 104 5.67 -16.91 -18.85
C SER A 104 5.46 -17.71 -17.57
N SER A 105 4.22 -18.14 -17.32
CA SER A 105 3.84 -18.98 -16.19
C SER A 105 4.58 -20.34 -16.19
N ALA A 106 4.82 -20.92 -17.34
CA ALA A 106 5.55 -22.18 -17.50
C ALA A 106 7.00 -22.06 -16.98
N LYS A 107 7.70 -20.99 -17.37
CA LYS A 107 9.07 -20.75 -16.91
C LYS A 107 9.18 -20.36 -15.43
N LEU A 108 8.17 -19.64 -14.91
CA LEU A 108 8.09 -19.35 -13.49
C LEU A 108 7.87 -20.63 -12.67
N ALA A 109 7.10 -21.59 -13.18
CA ALA A 109 6.91 -22.87 -12.51
C ALA A 109 8.21 -23.68 -12.38
N GLU A 110 9.16 -23.56 -13.32
CA GLU A 110 10.47 -24.24 -13.26
C GLU A 110 11.37 -23.68 -12.12
N VAL A 111 11.15 -22.43 -11.73
CA VAL A 111 11.91 -21.72 -10.69
C VAL A 111 11.11 -21.49 -9.42
N GLU A 112 9.98 -22.19 -9.25
CA GLU A 112 9.19 -22.14 -8.02
C GLU A 112 10.05 -22.48 -6.80
N GLY A 113 9.88 -21.75 -5.72
CA GLY A 113 10.69 -21.88 -4.52
C GLY A 113 12.07 -21.22 -4.57
N ARG A 114 12.47 -20.60 -5.68
CA ARG A 114 13.74 -19.88 -5.83
C ARG A 114 13.55 -18.38 -5.69
N VAL A 115 14.62 -17.71 -5.28
CA VAL A 115 14.66 -16.25 -5.18
C VAL A 115 15.30 -15.71 -6.46
N LEU A 116 14.61 -14.76 -7.10
CA LEU A 116 15.09 -14.04 -8.29
C LEU A 116 15.38 -12.57 -7.93
N GLY A 117 16.44 -12.00 -8.52
CA GLY A 117 16.73 -10.59 -8.42
C GLY A 117 15.75 -9.73 -9.22
N LEU A 118 15.59 -8.48 -8.87
CA LEU A 118 14.86 -7.52 -9.69
C LEU A 118 15.83 -6.77 -10.60
N GLN A 119 15.46 -6.60 -11.87
CA GLN A 119 16.22 -5.77 -12.82
C GLN A 119 16.19 -4.30 -12.38
N GLU A 120 17.27 -3.56 -12.63
CA GLU A 120 17.38 -2.15 -12.25
C GLU A 120 16.27 -1.29 -12.85
N GLN A 121 15.93 -1.52 -14.12
CA GLN A 121 14.82 -0.85 -14.80
C GLN A 121 13.47 -1.07 -14.10
N SER A 122 13.15 -2.33 -13.72
CA SER A 122 11.95 -2.64 -12.96
C SER A 122 11.98 -2.00 -11.57
N VAL A 123 13.13 -1.95 -10.92
CA VAL A 123 13.30 -1.29 -9.62
C VAL A 123 13.03 0.21 -9.72
N GLU A 124 13.50 0.88 -10.77
CA GLU A 124 13.22 2.32 -10.97
C GLU A 124 11.75 2.59 -11.24
N ALA A 125 11.11 1.80 -12.07
CA ALA A 125 9.68 1.91 -12.32
C ALA A 125 8.84 1.64 -11.06
N LEU A 126 9.20 0.62 -10.27
CA LEU A 126 8.57 0.35 -8.99
C LEU A 126 8.79 1.45 -7.94
N LYS A 127 9.95 2.12 -7.96
CA LYS A 127 10.19 3.33 -7.14
C LYS A 127 9.26 4.47 -7.55
N ALA A 128 9.11 4.69 -8.86
CA ALA A 128 8.19 5.70 -9.38
C ALA A 128 6.75 5.42 -8.95
N LEU A 129 6.32 4.15 -8.96
CA LEU A 129 5.00 3.72 -8.48
C LEU A 129 4.86 3.74 -6.94
N GLU A 130 5.93 3.99 -6.19
CA GLU A 130 5.96 3.88 -4.72
C GLU A 130 5.52 2.49 -4.19
N ALA A 131 5.84 1.42 -4.95
CA ALA A 131 5.44 0.05 -4.63
C ALA A 131 6.19 -0.56 -3.44
N PHE A 132 7.38 -0.05 -3.12
CA PHE A 132 8.17 -0.54 -2.00
C PHE A 132 7.68 0.02 -0.67
N LYS A 133 7.71 -0.81 0.40
CA LYS A 133 7.30 -0.42 1.75
C LYS A 133 8.44 -0.55 2.75
N HIS A 134 8.42 0.29 3.78
CA HIS A 134 9.42 0.25 4.87
C HIS A 134 9.40 -1.03 5.69
N THR A 135 8.27 -1.72 5.72
CA THR A 135 8.08 -2.98 6.45
C THR A 135 8.67 -4.17 5.74
N GLN A 136 9.08 -4.02 4.47
CA GLN A 136 9.71 -5.06 3.68
C GLN A 136 11.23 -5.05 3.88
N GLY A 137 11.86 -6.21 3.85
CA GLY A 137 13.27 -6.40 4.19
C GLY A 137 14.30 -5.99 3.12
N TRP A 138 13.94 -5.18 2.13
CA TRP A 138 14.83 -4.79 1.03
C TRP A 138 16.18 -4.25 1.49
N ARG A 139 16.22 -3.54 2.61
CA ARG A 139 17.42 -2.93 3.19
C ARG A 139 18.46 -3.92 3.71
N TYR A 140 18.12 -5.20 3.81
CA TYR A 140 19.03 -6.21 4.36
C TYR A 140 19.97 -6.78 3.30
N PHE A 141 19.60 -6.71 2.03
CA PHE A 141 20.28 -7.39 0.93
C PHE A 141 20.98 -6.40 0.01
N ARG A 142 21.97 -6.89 -0.76
CA ARG A 142 22.72 -6.08 -1.72
C ARG A 142 21.83 -5.52 -2.81
N LYS A 143 20.92 -6.33 -3.33
CA LYS A 143 19.99 -6.05 -4.43
C LYS A 143 18.58 -6.50 -4.02
N PRO A 144 17.53 -5.79 -4.43
CA PRO A 144 16.17 -6.27 -4.25
C PRO A 144 15.97 -7.60 -4.98
N ALA A 145 15.41 -8.57 -4.29
CA ALA A 145 15.12 -9.90 -4.83
C ALA A 145 13.77 -10.39 -4.28
N THR A 146 13.10 -11.24 -5.02
CA THR A 146 11.78 -11.75 -4.69
C THR A 146 11.70 -13.25 -4.84
N LEU A 147 10.97 -13.92 -3.96
CA LEU A 147 10.73 -15.35 -4.01
C LEU A 147 9.63 -15.64 -5.04
N VAL A 148 9.89 -16.57 -5.95
CA VAL A 148 8.84 -17.12 -6.81
C VAL A 148 8.07 -18.17 -6.03
N ARG A 149 6.80 -17.89 -5.77
CA ARG A 149 5.88 -18.77 -5.05
C ARG A 149 4.87 -19.36 -6.02
N ARG A 150 4.13 -20.35 -5.55
CA ARG A 150 2.99 -20.89 -6.29
C ARG A 150 2.00 -19.79 -6.70
N GLU A 151 1.70 -18.87 -5.77
CA GLU A 151 0.81 -17.73 -6.04
C GLU A 151 1.37 -16.79 -7.13
N THR A 152 2.70 -16.73 -7.29
CA THR A 152 3.34 -15.98 -8.37
C THR A 152 3.13 -16.66 -9.73
N VAL A 153 3.17 -17.97 -9.75
CA VAL A 153 2.88 -18.77 -10.97
C VAL A 153 1.40 -18.65 -11.34
N ASP A 154 0.51 -18.77 -10.36
CA ASP A 154 -0.94 -18.60 -10.56
C ASP A 154 -1.26 -17.18 -11.07
N LEU A 155 -0.56 -16.17 -10.57
CA LEU A 155 -0.67 -14.79 -11.03
C LEU A 155 -0.26 -14.65 -12.51
N ALA A 156 0.90 -15.19 -12.89
CA ALA A 156 1.37 -15.14 -14.28
C ALA A 156 0.39 -15.84 -15.23
N LYS A 157 -0.15 -16.99 -14.82
CA LYS A 157 -1.18 -17.70 -15.57
C LYS A 157 -2.45 -16.88 -15.74
N ALA A 158 -2.92 -16.24 -14.67
CA ALA A 158 -4.09 -15.36 -14.75
C ALA A 158 -3.85 -14.14 -15.66
N MET A 159 -2.63 -13.64 -15.73
CA MET A 159 -2.26 -12.57 -16.66
C MET A 159 -2.24 -13.07 -18.11
N GLU A 160 -1.74 -14.28 -18.37
CA GLU A 160 -1.80 -14.91 -19.70
C GLU A 160 -3.26 -15.09 -20.18
N GLU A 161 -4.11 -15.63 -19.32
CA GLU A 161 -5.54 -15.77 -19.61
C GLU A 161 -6.24 -14.43 -19.88
N ALA A 162 -5.80 -13.36 -19.19
CA ALA A 162 -6.34 -12.02 -19.37
C ALA A 162 -5.86 -11.33 -20.67
N GLU A 163 -4.73 -11.75 -21.25
CA GLU A 163 -4.26 -11.30 -22.56
C GLU A 163 -5.01 -12.00 -23.71
N GLU A 164 -5.33 -13.28 -23.54
CA GLU A 164 -5.94 -14.10 -24.60
C GLU A 164 -7.42 -13.75 -24.85
N SER A 165 -8.12 -13.22 -23.86
CA SER A 165 -9.54 -12.98 -23.94
C SER A 165 -9.91 -11.51 -23.68
N ALA A 166 -10.55 -10.87 -24.65
CA ALA A 166 -11.03 -9.49 -24.56
C ALA A 166 -12.04 -9.26 -23.39
N GLU A 167 -12.74 -10.30 -22.96
CA GLU A 167 -13.67 -10.27 -21.82
C GLU A 167 -13.03 -10.80 -20.53
N GLY A 168 -11.79 -11.28 -20.61
CA GLY A 168 -11.07 -12.04 -19.57
C GLY A 168 -10.42 -11.20 -18.48
N ALA A 169 -10.81 -9.94 -18.30
CA ALA A 169 -10.23 -9.11 -17.24
C ALA A 169 -10.36 -9.80 -15.88
N LYS A 170 -9.20 -10.07 -15.24
CA LYS A 170 -9.15 -10.70 -13.91
C LYS A 170 -9.30 -9.66 -12.82
N ARG A 171 -10.08 -9.96 -11.80
CA ARG A 171 -10.34 -9.07 -10.66
C ARG A 171 -10.05 -9.82 -9.38
N TRP A 172 -8.91 -9.50 -8.74
CA TRP A 172 -8.45 -10.19 -7.54
C TRP A 172 -8.42 -9.28 -6.32
N VAL A 173 -8.88 -9.83 -5.20
CA VAL A 173 -8.62 -9.26 -3.87
C VAL A 173 -7.73 -10.23 -3.09
N LEU A 174 -6.52 -9.78 -2.77
CA LEU A 174 -5.54 -10.53 -2.01
C LEU A 174 -5.82 -10.36 -0.51
N CYS A 175 -6.15 -11.42 0.18
CA CYS A 175 -6.34 -11.44 1.62
C CYS A 175 -5.33 -12.39 2.29
N GLY A 176 -5.23 -12.34 3.61
CA GLY A 176 -4.31 -13.18 4.38
C GLY A 176 -3.75 -12.44 5.59
N GLU A 177 -2.94 -13.15 6.37
CA GLU A 177 -2.35 -12.65 7.60
C GLU A 177 -1.34 -11.51 7.37
N GLN A 178 -0.97 -10.82 8.45
CA GLN A 178 0.09 -9.82 8.41
C GLN A 178 1.42 -10.48 8.05
N GLY A 179 2.13 -9.92 7.08
CA GLY A 179 3.43 -10.46 6.65
C GLY A 179 3.34 -11.67 5.72
N SER A 180 2.15 -12.10 5.25
CA SER A 180 2.01 -13.22 4.30
C SER A 180 2.58 -12.95 2.89
N GLY A 181 2.90 -11.68 2.56
CA GLY A 181 3.49 -11.33 1.27
C GLY A 181 2.54 -10.68 0.26
N LYS A 182 1.31 -10.31 0.63
CA LYS A 182 0.31 -9.70 -0.28
C LYS A 182 0.84 -8.54 -1.12
N SER A 183 1.44 -7.53 -0.48
CA SER A 183 1.99 -6.38 -1.19
C SER A 183 3.22 -6.73 -2.05
N VAL A 184 3.96 -7.80 -1.69
CA VAL A 184 5.06 -8.31 -2.53
C VAL A 184 4.51 -9.02 -3.77
N LEU A 185 3.42 -9.77 -3.64
CA LEU A 185 2.75 -10.39 -4.79
C LEU A 185 2.20 -9.32 -5.75
N GLN A 186 1.64 -8.20 -5.23
CA GLN A 186 1.28 -7.07 -6.09
C GLN A 186 2.50 -6.43 -6.79
N LEU A 187 3.63 -6.32 -6.07
CA LEU A 187 4.87 -5.86 -6.66
C LEU A 187 5.33 -6.80 -7.79
N GLN A 188 5.25 -8.11 -7.60
CA GLN A 188 5.52 -9.10 -8.65
C GLN A 188 4.56 -8.94 -9.84
N ALA A 189 3.27 -8.70 -9.59
CA ALA A 189 2.31 -8.40 -10.66
C ALA A 189 2.73 -7.19 -11.49
N MET A 190 3.20 -6.12 -10.84
CA MET A 190 3.68 -4.93 -11.54
C MET A 190 4.93 -5.21 -12.37
N VAL A 191 5.88 -5.99 -11.86
CA VAL A 191 7.09 -6.40 -12.62
C VAL A 191 6.70 -7.24 -13.83
N LEU A 192 5.87 -8.25 -13.66
CA LEU A 192 5.41 -9.12 -14.75
C LEU A 192 4.63 -8.33 -15.81
N ALA A 193 3.79 -7.40 -15.38
CA ALA A 193 3.05 -6.52 -16.29
C ALA A 193 4.00 -5.65 -17.13
N GLN A 194 5.01 -5.05 -16.52
CA GLN A 194 6.03 -4.27 -17.23
C GLN A 194 6.80 -5.10 -18.24
N GLN A 195 7.20 -6.31 -17.88
CA GLN A 195 7.92 -7.23 -18.78
C GLN A 195 7.07 -7.69 -19.96
N ARG A 196 5.75 -7.73 -19.80
CA ARG A 196 4.77 -8.02 -20.86
C ARG A 196 4.38 -6.77 -21.67
N GLY A 197 4.90 -5.59 -21.32
CA GLY A 197 4.57 -4.35 -21.98
C GLY A 197 3.18 -3.78 -21.63
N TRP A 198 2.59 -4.20 -20.50
CA TRP A 198 1.34 -3.65 -19.99
C TRP A 198 1.53 -2.25 -19.42
N VAL A 199 0.47 -1.47 -19.36
CA VAL A 199 0.45 -0.22 -18.59
C VAL A 199 0.11 -0.53 -17.15
N VAL A 200 0.91 0.00 -16.22
CA VAL A 200 0.71 -0.21 -14.78
C VAL A 200 0.21 1.06 -14.13
N VAL A 201 -0.94 1.01 -13.48
CA VAL A 201 -1.47 2.04 -12.60
C VAL A 201 -1.52 1.49 -11.19
N HIS A 202 -0.88 2.18 -10.24
CA HIS A 202 -0.80 1.74 -8.86
C HIS A 202 -1.21 2.82 -7.88
N LEU A 203 -2.09 2.46 -6.95
CA LEU A 203 -2.48 3.25 -5.79
C LEU A 203 -1.78 2.64 -4.56
N PRO A 204 -0.66 3.25 -4.11
CA PRO A 204 0.27 2.59 -3.18
C PRO A 204 -0.30 2.38 -1.78
N ASP A 205 -1.23 3.24 -1.36
CA ASP A 205 -1.88 3.14 -0.05
C ASP A 205 -3.26 3.82 -0.10
N ALA A 206 -4.30 3.01 0.03
CA ALA A 206 -5.68 3.51 0.11
C ALA A 206 -5.93 4.39 1.35
N GLN A 207 -5.10 4.25 2.41
CA GLN A 207 -5.18 5.10 3.58
C GLN A 207 -4.88 6.56 3.22
N ASP A 208 -3.87 6.82 2.39
CA ASP A 208 -3.49 8.18 1.97
C ASP A 208 -4.64 8.89 1.25
N ILE A 209 -5.48 8.13 0.53
CA ILE A 209 -6.63 8.68 -0.19
C ILE A 209 -7.76 9.04 0.79
N ALA A 210 -7.99 8.20 1.81
CA ALA A 210 -9.17 8.29 2.68
C ALA A 210 -8.95 9.11 3.98
N ILE A 211 -7.71 9.43 4.37
CA ILE A 211 -7.40 10.01 5.69
C ILE A 211 -7.76 11.50 5.85
N GLY A 212 -8.10 12.20 4.78
CA GLY A 212 -8.52 13.59 4.85
C GLY A 212 -7.40 14.63 4.96
N HIS A 213 -6.20 14.34 4.46
CA HIS A 213 -5.05 15.26 4.53
C HIS A 213 -4.81 16.07 3.25
N SER A 214 -5.38 15.66 2.12
CA SER A 214 -5.29 16.38 0.85
C SER A 214 -6.45 17.34 0.66
N SER A 215 -6.22 18.43 -0.08
CA SER A 215 -7.30 19.28 -0.53
C SER A 215 -8.26 18.52 -1.46
N TYR A 216 -9.53 18.84 -1.39
CA TYR A 216 -10.58 18.22 -2.20
C TYR A 216 -11.58 19.27 -2.64
N VAL A 217 -12.20 19.03 -3.78
CA VAL A 217 -13.21 19.89 -4.40
C VAL A 217 -14.38 19.04 -4.88
N PRO A 218 -15.62 19.50 -4.78
CA PRO A 218 -16.74 18.79 -5.38
C PRO A 218 -16.56 18.73 -6.90
N SER A 219 -16.88 17.58 -7.49
CA SER A 219 -16.93 17.44 -8.94
C SER A 219 -18.15 18.17 -9.52
N GLY A 220 -18.12 18.47 -10.81
CA GLY A 220 -19.24 19.12 -11.48
C GLY A 220 -20.56 18.34 -11.46
N ASP A 221 -20.53 17.03 -11.14
CA ASP A 221 -21.69 16.18 -10.94
C ASP A 221 -22.35 16.33 -9.55
N GLY A 222 -21.70 17.02 -8.62
CA GLY A 222 -22.15 17.25 -7.25
C GLY A 222 -22.23 16.00 -6.38
N LYS A 223 -21.82 14.81 -6.89
CA LYS A 223 -21.88 13.52 -6.19
C LYS A 223 -20.52 13.03 -5.76
N THR A 224 -19.48 13.37 -6.50
CA THR A 224 -18.12 12.91 -6.24
C THR A 224 -17.21 14.07 -5.87
N TYR A 225 -16.10 13.76 -5.18
CA TYR A 225 -15.12 14.71 -4.72
C TYR A 225 -13.76 14.40 -5.33
N ILE A 226 -13.17 15.39 -5.97
CA ILE A 226 -11.87 15.29 -6.64
C ILE A 226 -10.77 15.70 -5.66
N GLN A 227 -9.65 15.02 -5.70
CA GLN A 227 -8.42 15.34 -4.97
C GLN A 227 -7.34 15.80 -5.97
N PRO A 228 -7.25 17.08 -6.31
CA PRO A 228 -6.41 17.56 -7.42
C PRO A 228 -4.93 17.21 -7.26
N HIS A 229 -4.34 17.48 -6.09
CA HIS A 229 -2.94 17.20 -5.83
C HIS A 229 -2.60 15.72 -5.82
N TYR A 230 -3.50 14.87 -5.30
CA TYR A 230 -3.31 13.42 -5.34
C TYR A 230 -3.36 12.89 -6.77
N THR A 231 -4.31 13.40 -7.57
CA THR A 231 -4.45 13.02 -8.99
C THR A 231 -3.23 13.45 -9.81
N ALA A 232 -2.71 14.65 -9.60
CA ALA A 232 -1.48 15.13 -10.24
C ALA A 232 -0.26 14.24 -9.89
N ALA A 233 -0.12 13.88 -8.61
CA ALA A 233 0.93 12.97 -8.17
C ALA A 233 0.75 11.56 -8.77
N LEU A 234 -0.48 11.07 -8.91
CA LEU A 234 -0.78 9.80 -9.56
C LEU A 234 -0.38 9.82 -11.04
N LEU A 235 -0.72 10.87 -11.78
CA LEU A 235 -0.32 11.04 -13.18
C LEU A 235 1.21 11.09 -13.34
N SER A 236 1.92 11.76 -12.44
CA SER A 236 3.38 11.77 -12.44
C SER A 236 3.95 10.37 -12.27
N ARG A 237 3.38 9.55 -11.35
CA ARG A 237 3.78 8.16 -11.14
C ARG A 237 3.51 7.29 -12.36
N ILE A 238 2.33 7.43 -12.97
CA ILE A 238 1.96 6.69 -14.19
C ILE A 238 2.91 7.03 -15.34
N ALA A 239 3.17 8.31 -15.59
CA ALA A 239 4.07 8.75 -16.65
C ALA A 239 5.50 8.22 -16.46
N ALA A 240 6.04 8.32 -15.24
CA ALA A 240 7.40 7.89 -14.94
C ALA A 240 7.58 6.37 -15.02
N ALA A 241 6.60 5.60 -14.50
CA ALA A 241 6.72 4.15 -14.46
C ALA A 241 6.47 3.46 -15.80
N ASN A 242 5.68 4.06 -16.68
CA ASN A 242 5.28 3.50 -17.97
C ASN A 242 5.88 4.28 -19.15
N GLN A 243 6.97 5.01 -18.94
CA GLN A 243 7.52 5.91 -19.96
C GLN A 243 7.77 5.20 -21.30
N GLU A 244 8.33 3.99 -21.27
CA GLU A 244 8.64 3.22 -22.48
C GLU A 244 7.41 2.86 -23.32
N VAL A 245 6.32 2.52 -22.68
CA VAL A 245 5.07 2.12 -23.35
C VAL A 245 4.30 3.36 -23.77
N LEU A 246 4.07 4.30 -22.83
CA LEU A 246 3.26 5.51 -23.10
C LEU A 246 3.90 6.49 -24.07
N SER A 247 5.22 6.48 -24.24
CA SER A 247 5.90 7.32 -25.23
C SER A 247 5.62 6.89 -26.68
N LYS A 248 5.29 5.62 -26.89
CA LYS A 248 4.98 5.04 -28.21
C LYS A 248 3.50 5.17 -28.59
N LEU A 249 2.65 5.51 -27.62
CA LEU A 249 1.22 5.62 -27.78
C LEU A 249 0.83 7.10 -27.93
N GLU A 250 0.04 7.40 -28.94
CA GLU A 250 -0.48 8.75 -29.22
C GLU A 250 -1.96 8.85 -28.79
N LEU A 251 -2.41 10.07 -28.58
CA LEU A 251 -3.80 10.40 -28.32
C LEU A 251 -4.63 10.03 -29.55
N SER A 252 -5.68 9.21 -29.41
CA SER A 252 -6.51 8.75 -30.53
C SER A 252 -7.83 9.50 -30.65
N GLN A 253 -8.31 10.07 -29.55
CA GLN A 253 -9.60 10.73 -29.47
C GLN A 253 -9.44 12.21 -29.10
N THR A 254 -10.39 13.04 -29.50
CA THR A 254 -10.50 14.41 -29.00
C THR A 254 -11.26 14.39 -27.69
N HIS A 255 -10.63 14.90 -26.64
CA HIS A 255 -11.23 15.01 -25.30
C HIS A 255 -11.59 16.48 -25.02
N ASP A 256 -12.73 16.69 -24.39
CA ASP A 256 -13.12 18.02 -23.90
C ASP A 256 -12.29 18.34 -22.65
N LEU A 257 -11.23 19.12 -22.87
CA LEU A 257 -10.25 19.47 -21.85
C LEU A 257 -10.21 20.99 -21.68
N PRO A 258 -9.95 21.49 -20.47
CA PRO A 258 -9.85 22.92 -20.20
C PRO A 258 -8.64 23.60 -20.88
N ILE A 259 -7.74 22.81 -21.46
CA ILE A 259 -6.55 23.27 -22.16
C ILE A 259 -6.52 22.70 -23.59
N PRO A 260 -6.03 23.46 -24.57
CA PRO A 260 -5.82 22.96 -25.92
C PRO A 260 -4.67 21.97 -25.94
N VAL A 261 -4.91 20.76 -26.45
CA VAL A 261 -3.91 19.70 -26.56
C VAL A 261 -3.70 19.35 -28.02
N GLN A 262 -2.43 19.12 -28.40
CA GLN A 262 -2.08 18.67 -29.76
C GLN A 262 -2.56 17.25 -30.00
N SER A 263 -3.11 16.98 -31.18
CA SER A 263 -3.63 15.64 -31.54
C SER A 263 -2.57 14.52 -31.57
N ASN A 264 -1.29 14.86 -31.77
CA ASN A 264 -0.19 13.90 -31.91
C ASN A 264 0.67 13.82 -30.64
N ILE A 265 0.13 14.22 -29.50
CA ILE A 265 0.88 14.15 -28.26
C ILE A 265 0.98 12.69 -27.78
N SER A 266 2.15 12.26 -27.34
CA SER A 266 2.30 10.95 -26.71
C SER A 266 1.57 10.90 -25.37
N LEU A 267 1.03 9.74 -25.00
CA LEU A 267 0.31 9.57 -23.74
C LEU A 267 1.20 9.83 -22.51
N SER A 268 2.53 9.63 -22.62
CA SER A 268 3.47 10.01 -21.57
C SER A 268 3.48 11.52 -21.33
N ARG A 269 3.65 12.32 -22.39
CA ARG A 269 3.62 13.79 -22.29
C ARG A 269 2.24 14.32 -21.88
N PHE A 270 1.18 13.66 -22.35
CA PHE A 270 -0.18 13.98 -21.96
C PHE A 270 -0.40 13.81 -20.44
N ALA A 271 0.07 12.71 -19.88
CA ALA A 271 0.03 12.49 -18.42
C ALA A 271 0.85 13.53 -17.66
N GLU A 272 2.04 13.91 -18.18
CA GLU A 272 2.88 14.94 -17.56
C GLU A 272 2.19 16.33 -17.52
N LEU A 273 1.33 16.67 -18.48
CA LEU A 273 0.59 17.94 -18.43
C LEU A 273 -0.30 18.00 -17.19
N GLY A 274 -1.06 16.95 -16.90
CA GLY A 274 -1.88 16.89 -15.70
C GLY A 274 -1.08 16.72 -14.40
N ALA A 275 0.14 16.17 -14.49
CA ALA A 275 1.03 16.07 -13.33
C ALA A 275 1.58 17.45 -12.88
N ARG A 276 1.73 18.40 -13.81
CA ARG A 276 2.24 19.75 -13.55
C ARG A 276 1.19 20.68 -12.98
N ASP A 277 -0.06 20.50 -13.38
CA ASP A 277 -1.17 21.38 -12.99
C ASP A 277 -2.28 20.56 -12.30
N PRO A 278 -2.43 20.68 -10.97
CA PRO A 278 -3.45 19.97 -10.23
C PRO A 278 -4.90 20.31 -10.64
N GLU A 279 -5.16 21.52 -11.16
CA GLU A 279 -6.52 21.94 -11.53
C GLU A 279 -7.06 21.13 -12.72
N ILE A 280 -6.19 20.80 -13.67
CA ILE A 280 -6.53 20.02 -14.86
C ILE A 280 -6.23 18.51 -14.69
N ALA A 281 -5.66 18.12 -13.58
CA ALA A 281 -5.21 16.73 -13.37
C ALA A 281 -6.35 15.71 -13.52
N TRP A 282 -7.53 15.99 -13.00
CA TRP A 282 -8.65 15.04 -13.05
C TRP A 282 -9.20 14.84 -14.47
N PRO A 283 -9.50 15.86 -15.27
CA PRO A 283 -9.88 15.70 -16.66
C PRO A 283 -8.85 14.93 -17.48
N ILE A 284 -7.56 15.24 -17.31
CA ILE A 284 -6.47 14.54 -18.00
C ILE A 284 -6.39 13.07 -17.56
N TYR A 285 -6.52 12.77 -16.27
CA TYR A 285 -6.53 11.40 -15.77
C TYR A 285 -7.69 10.59 -16.39
N ARG A 286 -8.89 11.17 -16.45
CA ARG A 286 -10.04 10.52 -17.07
C ARG A 286 -9.84 10.28 -18.56
N ALA A 287 -9.31 11.26 -19.28
CA ALA A 287 -8.99 11.13 -20.70
C ALA A 287 -7.92 10.06 -20.94
N LEU A 288 -6.85 10.04 -20.14
CA LEU A 288 -5.80 9.02 -20.21
C LEU A 288 -6.38 7.62 -19.99
N MET A 289 -7.21 7.43 -18.96
CA MET A 289 -7.82 6.14 -18.69
C MET A 289 -8.81 5.72 -19.80
N SER A 290 -9.56 6.66 -20.37
CA SER A 290 -10.41 6.42 -21.54
C SER A 290 -9.61 5.96 -22.75
N GLU A 291 -8.46 6.60 -23.03
CA GLU A 291 -7.55 6.19 -24.11
C GLU A 291 -6.99 4.78 -23.92
N LEU A 292 -6.58 4.44 -22.68
CA LEU A 292 -6.05 3.12 -22.36
C LEU A 292 -7.10 2.01 -22.41
N THR A 293 -8.38 2.35 -22.17
CA THR A 293 -9.50 1.41 -22.22
C THR A 293 -10.24 1.42 -23.55
N THR A 294 -9.83 2.24 -24.51
CA THR A 294 -10.42 2.22 -25.87
C THR A 294 -10.05 0.89 -26.56
N PRO A 295 -11.03 0.16 -27.10
CA PRO A 295 -10.78 -1.08 -27.83
C PRO A 295 -9.87 -0.83 -29.04
N SER A 296 -8.64 -1.36 -29.00
CA SER A 296 -7.70 -1.23 -30.11
C SER A 296 -6.58 -2.26 -29.99
N ALA A 297 -6.18 -2.84 -31.10
CA ALA A 297 -5.05 -3.76 -31.15
C ALA A 297 -3.70 -3.09 -30.80
N THR A 298 -3.62 -1.75 -30.86
CA THR A 298 -2.41 -1.00 -30.52
C THR A 298 -2.32 -0.64 -29.03
N ARG A 299 -3.41 -0.76 -28.28
CA ARG A 299 -3.45 -0.43 -26.84
C ARG A 299 -3.10 -1.66 -26.03
N PRO A 300 -2.08 -1.55 -25.14
CA PRO A 300 -1.68 -2.66 -24.30
C PRO A 300 -2.72 -2.93 -23.20
N PRO A 301 -2.70 -4.14 -22.63
CA PRO A 301 -3.48 -4.45 -21.44
C PRO A 301 -3.12 -3.55 -20.25
N LEU A 302 -4.03 -3.44 -19.29
CA LEU A 302 -3.90 -2.59 -18.12
C LEU A 302 -3.81 -3.42 -16.84
N LEU A 303 -2.80 -3.14 -16.03
CA LEU A 303 -2.77 -3.56 -14.63
C LEU A 303 -3.12 -2.39 -13.72
N PHE A 304 -4.26 -2.47 -13.03
CA PHE A 304 -4.66 -1.45 -12.06
C PHE A 304 -4.67 -2.03 -10.64
N THR A 305 -3.77 -1.58 -9.79
CA THR A 305 -3.57 -2.14 -8.45
C THR A 305 -3.79 -1.11 -7.35
N MET A 306 -4.32 -1.58 -6.21
CA MET A 306 -4.49 -0.79 -4.99
C MET A 306 -4.05 -1.60 -3.78
N ASP A 307 -3.24 -1.00 -2.90
CA ASP A 307 -2.91 -1.63 -1.63
C ASP A 307 -3.73 -1.03 -0.47
N ALA A 308 -3.99 -1.86 0.56
CA ALA A 308 -4.75 -1.50 1.76
C ALA A 308 -6.21 -1.07 1.49
N ILE A 309 -6.91 -1.81 0.62
CA ILE A 309 -8.30 -1.54 0.22
C ILE A 309 -9.26 -1.37 1.42
N ASP A 310 -8.96 -1.96 2.57
CA ASP A 310 -9.74 -1.84 3.81
C ASP A 310 -10.04 -0.38 4.20
N HIS A 311 -9.14 0.54 3.87
CA HIS A 311 -9.27 1.95 4.26
C HIS A 311 -10.32 2.71 3.46
N ILE A 312 -10.67 2.24 2.27
CA ILE A 312 -11.73 2.83 1.45
C ILE A 312 -13.10 2.16 1.63
N MET A 313 -13.16 1.05 2.36
CA MET A 313 -14.40 0.33 2.63
C MET A 313 -15.13 0.85 3.89
N ARG A 314 -15.15 2.18 4.05
CA ARG A 314 -15.74 2.90 5.18
C ARG A 314 -15.85 4.39 4.87
N PRO A 315 -16.51 5.19 5.75
CA PRO A 315 -16.44 6.64 5.69
C PRO A 315 -14.99 7.14 5.74
N SER A 316 -14.69 8.16 4.96
CA SER A 316 -13.38 8.83 4.89
C SER A 316 -13.19 9.84 6.02
N GLY A 317 -12.01 10.44 6.10
CA GLY A 317 -11.73 11.58 6.97
C GLY A 317 -12.17 12.93 6.41
N TYR A 318 -12.82 12.95 5.25
CA TYR A 318 -13.34 14.15 4.62
C TYR A 318 -14.78 14.41 5.05
N LEU A 319 -15.18 15.68 5.00
CA LEU A 319 -16.54 16.12 5.33
C LEU A 319 -17.18 16.76 4.11
N ASP A 320 -18.49 16.65 3.98
CA ASP A 320 -19.28 17.40 3.00
C ASP A 320 -19.53 18.85 3.44
N GLY A 321 -20.26 19.61 2.65
CA GLY A 321 -20.63 21.00 2.97
C GLY A 321 -21.48 21.13 4.26
N ASP A 322 -22.16 20.06 4.67
CA ASP A 322 -22.99 19.98 5.89
C ASP A 322 -22.20 19.43 7.09
N ALA A 323 -20.89 19.30 7.00
CA ALA A 323 -20.01 18.69 8.00
C ALA A 323 -20.31 17.20 8.31
N LYS A 324 -20.94 16.48 7.39
CA LYS A 324 -21.14 15.04 7.49
C LYS A 324 -19.95 14.29 6.92
N PRO A 325 -19.53 13.15 7.48
CA PRO A 325 -18.43 12.37 6.94
C PRO A 325 -18.79 11.81 5.56
N LEU A 326 -17.92 12.08 4.57
CA LEU A 326 -18.05 11.53 3.23
C LEU A 326 -17.67 10.06 3.22
N HIS A 327 -18.43 9.23 2.53
CA HIS A 327 -18.03 7.86 2.28
C HIS A 327 -16.82 7.84 1.32
N SER A 328 -15.86 6.94 1.54
CA SER A 328 -14.66 6.89 0.70
C SER A 328 -14.97 6.61 -0.78
N HIS A 329 -16.10 5.94 -1.08
CA HIS A 329 -16.56 5.68 -2.44
C HIS A 329 -17.02 6.96 -3.17
N ASP A 330 -17.27 8.05 -2.46
CA ASP A 330 -17.63 9.34 -3.06
C ASP A 330 -16.38 10.14 -3.51
N LEU A 331 -15.16 9.63 -3.22
CA LEU A 331 -13.92 10.17 -3.76
C LEU A 331 -13.74 9.71 -5.21
N ALA A 332 -13.53 10.63 -6.13
CA ALA A 332 -13.55 10.38 -7.57
C ALA A 332 -12.55 9.29 -8.02
N ILE A 333 -11.33 9.27 -7.47
CA ILE A 333 -10.33 8.24 -7.78
C ILE A 333 -10.78 6.87 -7.25
N VAL A 334 -11.35 6.83 -6.05
CA VAL A 334 -11.86 5.59 -5.44
C VAL A 334 -13.03 5.05 -6.25
N SER A 335 -14.02 5.91 -6.55
CA SER A 335 -15.17 5.54 -7.37
C SER A 335 -14.72 4.98 -8.72
N HIS A 336 -13.74 5.62 -9.36
CA HIS A 336 -13.20 5.16 -10.64
C HIS A 336 -12.47 3.82 -10.53
N TYR A 337 -11.65 3.61 -9.49
CA TYR A 337 -11.00 2.32 -9.24
C TYR A 337 -12.04 1.20 -9.00
N LEU A 338 -13.04 1.46 -8.16
CA LEU A 338 -14.09 0.50 -7.84
C LEU A 338 -14.95 0.13 -9.04
N SER A 339 -15.16 1.04 -9.99
CA SER A 339 -15.88 0.74 -11.23
C SER A 339 -15.16 -0.28 -12.11
N PHE A 340 -13.83 -0.34 -12.05
CA PHE A 340 -13.05 -1.41 -12.70
C PHE A 340 -13.07 -2.69 -11.87
N LEU A 341 -12.98 -2.57 -10.54
CA LEU A 341 -12.94 -3.73 -9.66
C LEU A 341 -14.25 -4.53 -9.69
N ASN A 342 -15.41 -3.86 -9.66
CA ASN A 342 -16.72 -4.53 -9.74
C ASN A 342 -17.14 -4.91 -11.17
N GLY A 343 -16.36 -4.51 -12.18
CA GLY A 343 -16.64 -4.83 -13.58
C GLY A 343 -17.58 -3.87 -14.31
N SER A 344 -18.05 -2.81 -13.67
CA SER A 344 -18.90 -1.79 -14.34
C SER A 344 -18.14 -1.08 -15.48
N SER A 345 -16.83 -0.92 -15.34
CA SER A 345 -15.95 -0.42 -16.39
C SER A 345 -15.22 -1.62 -17.04
N PRO A 346 -15.42 -1.88 -18.33
CA PRO A 346 -14.77 -2.99 -19.03
C PRO A 346 -13.30 -2.68 -19.33
N LEU A 347 -12.50 -3.74 -19.52
CA LEU A 347 -11.13 -3.70 -20.03
C LEU A 347 -11.07 -4.46 -21.37
N PRO A 348 -11.46 -3.83 -22.47
CA PRO A 348 -11.58 -4.51 -23.76
C PRO A 348 -10.23 -4.97 -24.34
N ASN A 349 -9.12 -4.37 -23.91
CA ASN A 349 -7.78 -4.75 -24.35
C ASN A 349 -7.14 -5.82 -23.44
N GLY A 350 -7.93 -6.42 -22.54
CA GLY A 350 -7.43 -7.30 -21.50
C GLY A 350 -6.84 -6.54 -20.30
N GLY A 351 -6.45 -7.29 -19.30
CA GLY A 351 -5.79 -6.73 -18.12
C GLY A 351 -6.27 -7.32 -16.81
N MET A 352 -5.74 -6.74 -15.72
CA MET A 352 -6.01 -7.24 -14.38
C MET A 352 -6.24 -6.10 -13.39
N ILE A 353 -7.24 -6.25 -12.55
CA ILE A 353 -7.47 -5.38 -11.40
C ILE A 353 -7.12 -6.15 -10.14
N SER A 354 -6.25 -5.59 -9.31
CA SER A 354 -5.82 -6.25 -8.08
C SER A 354 -5.90 -5.31 -6.88
N ALA A 355 -6.50 -5.78 -5.80
CA ALA A 355 -6.48 -5.10 -4.52
C ALA A 355 -5.82 -5.98 -3.46
N SER A 356 -5.18 -5.38 -2.45
CA SER A 356 -4.75 -6.14 -1.28
C SER A 356 -5.33 -5.58 0.00
N THR A 357 -5.65 -6.48 0.93
CA THR A 357 -6.09 -6.10 2.27
C THR A 357 -4.89 -5.81 3.18
N THR A 358 -5.04 -4.85 4.10
CA THR A 358 -4.06 -4.63 5.16
C THR A 358 -4.42 -5.43 6.40
N ALA A 359 -3.41 -5.91 7.13
CA ALA A 359 -3.60 -6.55 8.43
C ALA A 359 -2.88 -5.81 9.56
N SER A 360 -1.98 -4.86 9.25
CA SER A 360 -1.20 -4.11 10.24
C SER A 360 -1.95 -2.92 10.83
N ASN A 361 -2.81 -2.27 10.05
CA ASN A 361 -3.56 -1.08 10.44
C ASN A 361 -4.98 -1.17 9.87
N ARG A 362 -5.59 -2.33 10.06
CA ARG A 362 -6.89 -2.64 9.47
C ARG A 362 -8.01 -1.88 10.17
N PRO A 363 -8.75 -1.02 9.45
CA PRO A 363 -9.94 -0.41 9.99
C PRO A 363 -11.05 -1.46 10.14
N LYS A 364 -11.93 -1.25 11.11
CA LYS A 364 -13.09 -2.11 11.30
C LYS A 364 -14.11 -1.85 10.18
N SER A 365 -14.33 -2.83 9.32
CA SER A 365 -15.40 -2.87 8.33
C SER A 365 -16.06 -4.24 8.39
N PRO A 366 -17.18 -4.39 9.14
CA PRO A 366 -17.87 -5.68 9.26
C PRO A 366 -18.30 -6.23 7.91
N THR A 367 -18.86 -5.37 7.04
CA THR A 367 -19.31 -5.76 5.69
C THR A 367 -18.16 -6.32 4.83
N LEU A 368 -17.02 -5.64 4.79
CA LEU A 368 -15.84 -6.15 4.07
C LEU A 368 -15.43 -7.52 4.60
N SER A 369 -15.35 -7.67 5.92
CA SER A 369 -14.94 -8.94 6.53
C SER A 369 -15.92 -10.07 6.20
N HIS A 370 -17.22 -9.79 6.19
CA HIS A 370 -18.25 -10.75 5.83
C HIS A 370 -18.16 -11.15 4.35
N VAL A 371 -18.06 -10.18 3.44
CA VAL A 371 -17.95 -10.44 2.00
C VAL A 371 -16.70 -11.25 1.69
N LEU A 372 -15.54 -10.89 2.22
CA LEU A 372 -14.31 -11.66 2.02
C LEU A 372 -14.44 -13.10 2.55
N ALA A 373 -15.04 -13.28 3.73
CA ALA A 373 -15.25 -14.63 4.29
C ALA A 373 -16.20 -15.49 3.45
N THR A 374 -17.21 -14.88 2.82
CA THR A 374 -18.15 -15.57 1.95
C THR A 374 -17.48 -16.03 0.66
N HIS A 375 -16.60 -15.21 0.08
CA HIS A 375 -15.86 -15.57 -1.14
C HIS A 375 -14.70 -16.55 -0.90
N THR A 376 -14.11 -16.57 0.29
CA THR A 376 -12.95 -17.44 0.59
C THR A 376 -13.37 -18.88 0.88
N LYS A 377 -14.60 -19.10 1.31
CA LYS A 377 -15.12 -20.45 1.64
C LYS A 377 -16.21 -20.85 0.67
N PRO A 378 -15.86 -21.51 -0.46
CA PRO A 378 -16.87 -22.11 -1.31
C PRO A 378 -17.64 -23.14 -0.49
N GLN A 379 -18.96 -23.19 -0.68
CA GLN A 379 -19.80 -24.23 -0.11
C GLN A 379 -19.28 -25.60 -0.55
N GLN A 380 -18.62 -26.32 0.34
CA GLN A 380 -18.21 -27.69 0.07
C GLN A 380 -19.43 -28.60 0.22
N TRP A 381 -19.81 -29.25 -0.88
CA TRP A 381 -20.80 -30.33 -0.85
C TRP A 381 -20.20 -31.55 -0.14
N ASP A 382 -20.78 -31.95 0.99
CA ASP A 382 -20.48 -33.22 1.65
C ASP A 382 -21.54 -34.26 1.23
N PRO A 383 -21.13 -35.39 0.60
CA PRO A 383 -22.04 -36.42 0.17
C PRO A 383 -22.85 -37.07 1.30
N HIS A 384 -22.37 -37.01 2.54
CA HIS A 384 -23.02 -37.63 3.70
C HIS A 384 -23.86 -36.69 4.54
N HIS A 385 -23.63 -35.39 4.49
CA HIS A 385 -24.25 -34.39 5.36
C HIS A 385 -24.97 -33.28 4.60
N GLY A 386 -25.01 -33.34 3.28
CA GLY A 386 -25.52 -32.28 2.44
C GLY A 386 -24.56 -31.07 2.42
N TYR A 387 -25.09 -29.89 2.18
CA TYR A 387 -24.29 -28.68 2.33
C TYR A 387 -23.93 -28.52 3.81
N THR A 388 -22.72 -28.94 4.15
CA THR A 388 -22.15 -28.54 5.44
C THR A 388 -22.06 -27.02 5.38
N THR A 389 -22.88 -26.38 6.14
CA THR A 389 -22.71 -25.00 6.56
C THR A 389 -21.42 -24.94 7.37
N SER A 390 -20.26 -25.03 6.68
CA SER A 390 -19.03 -24.56 7.27
C SER A 390 -19.35 -23.12 7.66
N GLN A 391 -19.39 -22.85 8.96
CA GLN A 391 -19.75 -21.59 9.59
C GLN A 391 -19.66 -20.42 8.60
N THR A 392 -20.73 -20.25 7.80
CA THR A 392 -20.98 -18.99 7.12
C THR A 392 -20.87 -17.99 8.26
N SER A 393 -19.94 -17.06 8.18
CA SER A 393 -19.83 -16.04 9.20
C SER A 393 -21.23 -15.43 9.28
N THR A 394 -21.98 -15.87 10.27
CA THR A 394 -23.35 -15.39 10.46
C THR A 394 -23.21 -13.90 10.65
N TRP A 395 -23.85 -13.15 9.76
CA TRP A 395 -23.86 -11.70 9.89
C TRP A 395 -24.38 -11.35 11.29
N ASP A 396 -23.63 -10.46 11.97
CA ASP A 396 -24.09 -9.91 13.24
C ASP A 396 -25.28 -8.96 12.95
N PRO A 397 -26.51 -9.27 13.40
CA PRO A 397 -27.68 -8.44 13.12
C PRO A 397 -27.55 -7.01 13.65
N TYR A 398 -26.67 -6.78 14.61
CA TYR A 398 -26.43 -5.46 15.22
C TYR A 398 -25.34 -4.66 14.50
N ALA A 399 -24.59 -5.29 13.59
CA ALA A 399 -23.59 -4.58 12.81
C ALA A 399 -24.24 -3.87 11.61
N PRO A 400 -23.89 -2.60 11.34
CA PRO A 400 -24.41 -1.90 10.17
C PRO A 400 -23.88 -2.55 8.90
N PHE A 401 -24.78 -2.95 8.00
CA PHE A 401 -24.41 -3.48 6.68
C PHE A 401 -24.29 -2.33 5.68
N ASP A 402 -23.16 -2.23 5.02
CA ASP A 402 -22.92 -1.24 3.98
C ASP A 402 -23.05 -1.89 2.58
N GLN A 403 -24.18 -1.64 1.93
CA GLN A 403 -24.48 -2.19 0.61
C GLN A 403 -23.46 -1.73 -0.45
N ARG A 404 -22.94 -0.50 -0.37
CA ARG A 404 -21.94 0.03 -1.31
C ARG A 404 -20.66 -0.80 -1.28
N VAL A 405 -20.23 -1.24 -0.09
CA VAL A 405 -19.04 -2.10 0.07
C VAL A 405 -19.31 -3.48 -0.54
N ALA A 406 -20.48 -4.06 -0.33
CA ALA A 406 -20.82 -5.34 -0.91
C ALA A 406 -20.88 -5.26 -2.45
N ASP A 407 -21.51 -4.25 -3.01
CA ASP A 407 -21.65 -4.04 -4.45
C ASP A 407 -20.30 -3.79 -5.13
N SER A 408 -19.37 -3.12 -4.44
CA SER A 408 -18.03 -2.83 -4.97
C SER A 408 -17.15 -4.07 -5.12
N LEU A 409 -17.48 -5.15 -4.42
CA LEU A 409 -16.76 -6.43 -4.47
C LEU A 409 -17.54 -7.52 -5.24
N ALA A 410 -18.61 -7.15 -5.92
CA ALA A 410 -19.35 -8.08 -6.76
C ALA A 410 -18.47 -8.57 -7.93
N GLY A 411 -18.41 -9.88 -8.14
CA GLY A 411 -17.63 -10.47 -9.25
C GLY A 411 -16.12 -10.50 -9.05
N VAL A 412 -15.64 -10.24 -7.83
CA VAL A 412 -14.22 -10.30 -7.48
C VAL A 412 -13.85 -11.70 -7.01
N GLU A 413 -12.71 -12.20 -7.47
CA GLU A 413 -12.11 -13.43 -6.96
C GLU A 413 -11.20 -13.11 -5.76
N VAL A 414 -11.49 -13.72 -4.61
CA VAL A 414 -10.68 -13.54 -3.39
C VAL A 414 -9.60 -14.61 -3.34
N LYS A 415 -8.33 -14.17 -3.31
CA LYS A 415 -7.15 -15.04 -3.19
C LYS A 415 -6.57 -14.93 -1.77
N GLU A 416 -6.62 -16.02 -1.03
CA GLU A 416 -6.00 -16.10 0.29
C GLU A 416 -4.51 -16.44 0.16
N ILE A 417 -3.65 -15.52 0.57
CA ILE A 417 -2.19 -15.70 0.57
C ILE A 417 -1.79 -16.33 1.91
N LYS A 418 -1.40 -17.58 1.85
CA LYS A 418 -1.02 -18.38 3.01
C LYS A 418 0.46 -18.19 3.37
N GLY A 419 0.92 -18.87 4.42
CA GLY A 419 2.34 -18.99 4.75
C GLY A 419 3.11 -19.76 3.66
N LEU A 420 4.42 -19.65 3.68
CA LEU A 420 5.33 -20.38 2.81
C LEU A 420 5.25 -21.89 3.04
N SER A 421 5.41 -22.67 1.99
CA SER A 421 5.74 -24.10 2.12
C SER A 421 7.13 -24.25 2.73
N LYS A 422 7.47 -25.45 3.20
CA LYS A 422 8.82 -25.72 3.72
C LYS A 422 9.89 -25.59 2.63
N GLU A 423 9.56 -25.93 1.40
CA GLU A 423 10.45 -25.83 0.24
C GLU A 423 10.70 -24.36 -0.13
N GLU A 424 9.65 -23.53 -0.17
CA GLU A 424 9.78 -22.10 -0.37
C GLU A 424 10.58 -21.44 0.76
N ALA A 425 10.33 -21.83 2.01
CA ALA A 425 11.09 -21.36 3.17
C ALA A 425 12.57 -21.71 3.08
N LYS A 426 12.90 -22.93 2.59
CA LYS A 426 14.26 -23.38 2.34
C LYS A 426 14.95 -22.47 1.31
N GLY A 427 14.31 -22.22 0.16
CA GLY A 427 14.86 -21.35 -0.89
C GLY A 427 15.14 -19.93 -0.41
N VAL A 428 14.24 -19.36 0.42
CA VAL A 428 14.47 -18.04 1.04
C VAL A 428 15.63 -18.09 2.03
N MET A 429 15.73 -19.11 2.87
CA MET A 429 16.80 -19.22 3.85
C MET A 429 18.16 -19.47 3.19
N GLU A 430 18.21 -20.20 2.07
CA GLU A 430 19.42 -20.35 1.24
C GLU A 430 19.86 -19.00 0.68
N PHE A 431 18.95 -18.19 0.18
CA PHE A 431 19.25 -16.83 -0.24
C PHE A 431 19.78 -15.96 0.92
N TYR A 432 19.21 -16.08 2.12
CA TYR A 432 19.71 -15.38 3.30
C TYR A 432 21.13 -15.81 3.69
N ALA A 433 21.45 -17.09 3.56
CA ALA A 433 22.78 -17.61 3.82
C ALA A 433 23.78 -17.12 2.77
N LEU A 434 23.45 -17.20 1.48
CA LEU A 434 24.30 -16.72 0.38
C LEU A 434 24.54 -15.20 0.45
N SER A 435 23.57 -14.43 0.92
CA SER A 435 23.72 -12.98 1.15
C SER A 435 24.52 -12.63 2.40
N GLY A 436 24.96 -13.63 3.18
CA GLY A 436 25.71 -13.46 4.43
C GLY A 436 24.86 -12.98 5.62
N MET A 437 23.55 -12.90 5.44
CA MET A 437 22.63 -12.44 6.51
C MET A 437 22.29 -13.56 7.48
N LEU A 438 22.23 -14.81 7.03
CA LEU A 438 22.06 -15.98 7.88
C LEU A 438 23.42 -16.65 8.08
N ARG A 439 23.82 -16.83 9.35
CA ARG A 439 25.07 -17.53 9.69
C ARG A 439 24.78 -19.00 9.94
N GLY A 440 25.48 -19.86 9.25
CA GLY A 440 25.38 -21.32 9.36
C GLY A 440 24.78 -21.98 8.13
N GLU A 441 24.89 -23.29 8.08
CA GLU A 441 24.35 -24.11 6.99
C GLU A 441 22.82 -24.19 7.10
N VAL A 442 22.17 -24.13 5.94
CA VAL A 442 20.71 -24.28 5.85
C VAL A 442 20.37 -25.77 5.83
N THR A 443 20.14 -26.32 7.02
CA THR A 443 19.73 -27.71 7.17
C THR A 443 18.20 -27.81 7.23
N GLU A 444 17.62 -28.94 6.86
CA GLU A 444 16.17 -29.18 6.94
C GLU A 444 15.63 -29.01 8.37
N ARG A 445 16.45 -29.34 9.37
CA ARG A 445 16.11 -29.11 10.78
C ARG A 445 15.97 -27.62 11.09
N LEU A 446 16.92 -26.79 10.62
CA LEU A 446 16.88 -25.33 10.82
C LEU A 446 15.68 -24.71 10.09
N VAL A 447 15.42 -25.16 8.86
CA VAL A 447 14.25 -24.73 8.08
C VAL A 447 12.97 -25.08 8.82
N GLY A 448 12.81 -26.32 9.28
CA GLY A 448 11.64 -26.77 10.03
C GLY A 448 11.43 -25.99 11.32
N GLU A 449 12.51 -25.71 12.07
CA GLU A 449 12.47 -24.89 13.28
C GLU A 449 11.99 -23.46 12.98
N LYS A 450 12.64 -22.79 12.05
CA LYS A 450 12.29 -21.39 11.67
C LYS A 450 10.90 -21.30 11.07
N TRP A 451 10.52 -22.28 10.25
CA TRP A 451 9.18 -22.36 9.65
C TRP A 451 8.10 -22.51 10.73
N THR A 452 8.32 -23.36 11.72
CA THR A 452 7.37 -23.55 12.83
C THR A 452 7.28 -22.30 13.70
N LEU A 453 8.42 -21.68 14.04
CA LEU A 453 8.49 -20.46 14.85
C LEU A 453 7.86 -19.25 14.15
N SER A 454 7.79 -19.27 12.81
CA SER A 454 7.13 -18.21 12.03
C SER A 454 5.61 -18.40 11.89
N GLY A 455 4.99 -19.28 12.68
CA GLY A 455 3.56 -19.52 12.62
C GLY A 455 3.13 -20.32 11.39
N GLY A 456 3.94 -21.28 10.93
CA GLY A 456 3.65 -22.06 9.73
C GLY A 456 4.08 -21.38 8.43
N GLY A 457 5.20 -20.67 8.46
CA GLY A 457 5.80 -20.08 7.28
C GLY A 457 5.30 -18.67 6.91
N VAL A 458 4.77 -17.90 7.85
CA VAL A 458 4.45 -16.49 7.58
C VAL A 458 5.73 -15.76 7.20
N PHE A 459 5.78 -15.25 5.95
CA PHE A 459 7.01 -14.72 5.34
C PHE A 459 7.70 -13.65 6.20
N GLY A 460 6.94 -12.65 6.66
CA GLY A 460 7.49 -11.56 7.47
C GLY A 460 8.01 -12.01 8.84
N GLU A 461 7.41 -13.02 9.45
CA GLU A 461 7.90 -13.60 10.70
C GLU A 461 9.13 -14.48 10.47
N LEU A 462 9.17 -15.22 9.35
CA LEU A 462 10.35 -15.98 8.94
C LEU A 462 11.55 -15.04 8.70
N GLU A 463 11.36 -13.96 7.98
CA GLU A 463 12.39 -12.94 7.75
C GLU A 463 12.86 -12.30 9.07
N ARG A 464 11.92 -11.91 9.94
CA ARG A 464 12.23 -11.32 11.25
C ARG A 464 13.00 -12.31 12.13
N GLY A 465 12.59 -13.56 12.17
CA GLY A 465 13.22 -14.63 12.97
C GLY A 465 14.57 -15.09 12.43
N SER A 466 14.85 -14.87 11.14
CA SER A 466 16.09 -15.31 10.49
C SER A 466 17.11 -14.18 10.34
N VAL A 467 16.68 -13.00 9.91
CA VAL A 467 17.53 -11.85 9.55
C VAL A 467 17.30 -10.66 10.49
N GLY A 468 16.08 -10.34 10.81
CA GLY A 468 15.72 -9.10 11.50
C GLY A 468 16.10 -9.03 12.98
N MET A 469 16.39 -10.14 13.64
CA MET A 469 16.82 -10.15 15.05
C MET A 469 18.26 -9.64 15.29
N ARG A 470 18.99 -9.32 14.24
CA ARG A 470 20.41 -8.95 14.32
C ARG A 470 20.70 -7.51 13.88
N VAL A 471 19.67 -6.72 13.59
CA VAL A 471 19.79 -5.32 13.16
C VAL A 471 19.34 -4.36 14.25
#